data_d0ca4f833fea934c8a9fbd4f2fb015d4
#
_entry.id   d0ca4f833fea934c8a9fbd4f2fb015d4
#
_cell.length_a   1.000
_cell.length_b   1.000
_cell.length_c   1.000
_cell.angle_alpha   90.00
_cell.angle_beta   90.00
_cell.angle_gamma   90.00
#
_symmetry.space_group_name_H-M   'P 1'
#
loop_
_entity.id
_entity.type
_entity.pdbx_description
1 polymer ?
#
loop_
_entity_poly.entity_id
_entity_poly.type
_entity_poly.pdbx_seq_one_letter_code
_entity_poly.pdbx_strand_id
1 'polypeptide(L)'
;MRKFTLNIFTLSLGLAVMPMVEAAPTAQQQLLEQVRLGEATHREDLVQQSLYRLELIDPNNPDVVAARFRSLLRQGDIDGAQKQLDRLSQLAPSSNAYKSSRTTMLLSTPDGRQALQQARLQATTGHAEEAVASYNKLFNGAPPEGDIAVEYWSTVAKIPARRGEAINQLKRINADAP
;
A
#
# COMPACT_ATOMS: atom_id res chain seq x y z
N MET A 1 -33.77 -71.84 15.17
CA MET A 1 -33.32 -70.90 14.12
C MET A 1 -33.60 -69.49 14.62
N ARG A 2 -32.56 -68.80 15.16
CA ARG A 2 -32.65 -67.42 15.63
C ARG A 2 -32.11 -66.50 14.55
N LYS A 3 -32.92 -65.59 14.01
CA LYS A 3 -32.50 -64.58 13.04
C LYS A 3 -31.98 -63.38 13.82
N PHE A 4 -30.65 -63.03 13.60
CA PHE A 4 -30.05 -61.82 14.07
C PHE A 4 -30.33 -60.72 13.04
N THR A 5 -31.04 -59.69 13.45
CA THR A 5 -31.18 -58.45 12.68
C THR A 5 -30.07 -57.49 13.11
N LEU A 6 -29.19 -57.11 12.16
CA LEU A 6 -28.10 -56.17 12.34
C LEU A 6 -28.65 -54.74 12.10
N ASN A 7 -28.72 -53.93 13.16
CA ASN A 7 -29.08 -52.51 13.07
C ASN A 7 -27.85 -51.70 12.73
N ILE A 8 -27.82 -51.14 11.53
CA ILE A 8 -26.78 -50.19 11.09
C ILE A 8 -27.18 -48.80 11.57
N PHE A 9 -26.50 -48.29 12.59
CA PHE A 9 -26.57 -46.90 13.02
C PHE A 9 -25.72 -46.04 12.05
N THR A 10 -26.37 -45.29 11.18
CA THR A 10 -25.72 -44.25 10.36
C THR A 10 -25.53 -42.99 11.22
N LEU A 11 -24.28 -42.74 11.62
CA LEU A 11 -23.87 -41.52 12.31
C LEU A 11 -23.69 -40.41 11.26
N SER A 12 -24.71 -39.55 11.09
CA SER A 12 -24.58 -38.36 10.24
C SER A 12 -23.79 -37.29 10.98
N LEU A 13 -22.53 -37.09 10.57
CA LEU A 13 -21.68 -36.01 11.03
C LEU A 13 -22.14 -34.71 10.36
N GLY A 14 -22.99 -33.92 11.03
CA GLY A 14 -23.38 -32.60 10.59
C GLY A 14 -22.22 -31.61 10.72
N LEU A 15 -21.60 -31.24 9.61
CA LEU A 15 -20.69 -30.10 9.57
C LEU A 15 -21.52 -28.82 9.83
N ALA A 16 -21.39 -28.24 11.02
CA ALA A 16 -21.92 -26.93 11.32
C ALA A 16 -21.03 -25.91 10.61
N VAL A 17 -21.50 -25.38 9.48
CA VAL A 17 -20.92 -24.19 8.85
C VAL A 17 -21.28 -23.02 9.75
N MET A 18 -20.31 -22.58 10.59
CA MET A 18 -20.46 -21.33 11.33
C MET A 18 -20.35 -20.18 10.33
N PRO A 19 -21.35 -19.28 10.24
CA PRO A 19 -21.19 -18.07 9.46
C PRO A 19 -20.04 -17.26 10.06
N MET A 20 -19.01 -16.94 9.28
CA MET A 20 -18.04 -15.92 9.64
C MET A 20 -18.80 -14.60 9.79
N VAL A 21 -19.01 -14.17 11.02
CA VAL A 21 -19.51 -12.82 11.31
C VAL A 21 -18.36 -11.88 11.01
N GLU A 22 -18.42 -11.23 9.87
CA GLU A 22 -17.50 -10.14 9.51
C GLU A 22 -17.71 -9.01 10.54
N ALA A 23 -16.69 -8.70 11.32
CA ALA A 23 -16.77 -7.67 12.35
C ALA A 23 -17.09 -6.33 11.69
N ALA A 24 -18.10 -5.61 12.20
CA ALA A 24 -18.43 -4.28 11.71
C ALA A 24 -17.20 -3.36 11.78
N PRO A 25 -16.95 -2.52 10.76
CA PRO A 25 -15.80 -1.63 10.73
C PRO A 25 -15.79 -0.70 11.94
N THR A 26 -14.62 -0.52 12.54
CA THR A 26 -14.45 0.39 13.68
C THR A 26 -14.73 1.84 13.27
N ALA A 27 -15.06 2.72 14.23
CA ALA A 27 -15.24 4.15 13.96
C ALA A 27 -14.01 4.77 13.27
N GLN A 28 -12.81 4.32 13.63
CA GLN A 28 -11.57 4.76 13.00
C GLN A 28 -11.47 4.31 11.53
N GLN A 29 -11.81 3.06 11.24
CA GLN A 29 -11.83 2.55 9.86
C GLN A 29 -12.86 3.30 9.00
N GLN A 30 -14.06 3.57 9.54
CA GLN A 30 -15.07 4.36 8.85
C GLN A 30 -14.60 5.78 8.54
N LEU A 31 -13.92 6.44 9.47
CA LEU A 31 -13.38 7.78 9.26
C LEU A 31 -12.24 7.78 8.24
N LEU A 32 -11.35 6.78 8.24
CA LEU A 32 -10.30 6.63 7.22
C LEU A 32 -10.92 6.43 5.83
N GLU A 33 -12.01 5.67 5.74
CA GLU A 33 -12.74 5.49 4.48
C GLU A 33 -13.40 6.79 4.01
N GLN A 34 -13.96 7.60 4.92
CA GLN A 34 -14.46 8.94 4.59
C GLN A 34 -13.36 9.87 4.08
N VAL A 35 -12.14 9.78 4.65
CA VAL A 35 -10.99 10.53 4.12
C VAL A 35 -10.69 10.08 2.69
N ARG A 36 -10.61 8.79 2.41
CA ARG A 36 -10.36 8.26 1.05
C ARG A 36 -11.44 8.70 0.06
N LEU A 37 -12.70 8.62 0.47
CA LEU A 37 -13.82 9.10 -0.35
C LEU A 37 -13.72 10.59 -0.63
N GLY A 38 -13.41 11.41 0.38
CA GLY A 38 -13.18 12.84 0.24
C GLY A 38 -12.02 13.17 -0.70
N GLU A 39 -10.92 12.42 -0.59
CA GLU A 39 -9.77 12.52 -1.51
C GLU A 39 -10.17 12.19 -2.96
N ALA A 40 -10.89 11.09 -3.18
CA ALA A 40 -11.33 10.64 -4.51
C ALA A 40 -12.37 11.57 -5.16
N THR A 41 -13.20 12.22 -4.35
CA THR A 41 -14.28 13.12 -4.82
C THR A 41 -13.92 14.60 -4.73
N HIS A 42 -12.66 14.94 -4.40
CA HIS A 42 -12.16 16.31 -4.22
C HIS A 42 -12.95 17.12 -3.17
N ARG A 43 -13.52 16.44 -2.17
CA ARG A 43 -14.24 17.06 -1.06
C ARG A 43 -13.32 17.29 0.12
N GLU A 44 -12.59 18.40 0.07
CA GLU A 44 -11.64 18.75 1.12
C GLU A 44 -12.31 19.02 2.47
N ASP A 45 -13.57 19.51 2.48
CA ASP A 45 -14.39 19.66 3.67
C ASP A 45 -14.57 18.34 4.42
N LEU A 46 -14.89 17.27 3.71
CA LEU A 46 -15.04 15.92 4.26
C LEU A 46 -13.71 15.38 4.78
N VAL A 47 -12.62 15.60 4.03
CA VAL A 47 -11.27 15.19 4.44
C VAL A 47 -10.89 15.85 5.76
N GLN A 48 -11.01 17.19 5.87
CA GLN A 48 -10.63 17.92 7.07
C GLN A 48 -11.47 17.52 8.30
N GLN A 49 -12.78 17.37 8.14
CA GLN A 49 -13.66 16.96 9.22
C GLN A 49 -13.33 15.56 9.73
N SER A 50 -13.08 14.62 8.81
CA SER A 50 -12.74 13.23 9.19
C SER A 50 -11.36 13.12 9.81
N LEU A 51 -10.36 13.85 9.29
CA LEU A 51 -9.02 13.93 9.86
C LEU A 51 -9.02 14.52 11.27
N TYR A 52 -9.77 15.59 11.51
CA TYR A 52 -9.91 16.17 12.84
C TYR A 52 -10.42 15.14 13.86
N ARG A 53 -11.44 14.37 13.51
CA ARG A 53 -11.98 13.30 14.38
C ARG A 53 -10.99 12.16 14.60
N LEU A 54 -10.27 11.76 13.56
CA LEU A 54 -9.25 10.71 13.62
C LEU A 54 -8.10 11.12 14.56
N GLU A 55 -7.65 12.37 14.48
CA GLU A 55 -6.60 12.90 15.34
C GLU A 55 -7.00 12.98 16.82
N LEU A 56 -8.30 13.12 17.11
CA LEU A 56 -8.81 13.03 18.49
C LEU A 56 -8.84 11.58 19.02
N ILE A 57 -9.03 10.60 18.15
CA ILE A 57 -9.09 9.17 18.52
C ILE A 57 -7.66 8.62 18.71
N ASP A 58 -6.82 8.77 17.71
CA ASP A 58 -5.44 8.26 17.71
C ASP A 58 -4.54 9.12 16.80
N PRO A 59 -3.95 10.18 17.37
CA PRO A 59 -3.09 11.08 16.60
C PRO A 59 -1.79 10.43 16.12
N ASN A 60 -1.37 9.31 16.72
CA ASN A 60 -0.13 8.61 16.38
C ASN A 60 -0.33 7.40 15.43
N ASN A 61 -1.55 7.15 15.00
CA ASN A 61 -1.80 6.12 14.02
C ASN A 61 -1.10 6.46 12.68
N PRO A 62 -0.26 5.58 12.14
CA PRO A 62 0.48 5.85 10.89
C PRO A 62 -0.42 6.21 9.71
N ASP A 63 -1.60 5.59 9.59
CA ASP A 63 -2.54 5.87 8.49
C ASP A 63 -3.17 7.26 8.63
N VAL A 64 -3.43 7.72 9.87
CA VAL A 64 -3.93 9.07 10.15
C VAL A 64 -2.86 10.11 9.82
N VAL A 65 -1.61 9.88 10.25
CA VAL A 65 -0.49 10.78 9.94
C VAL A 65 -0.24 10.83 8.42
N ALA A 66 -0.31 9.69 7.72
CA ALA A 66 -0.20 9.65 6.26
C ALA A 66 -1.35 10.37 5.55
N ALA A 67 -2.56 10.27 6.06
CA ALA A 67 -3.71 10.99 5.50
C ALA A 67 -3.56 12.52 5.71
N ARG A 68 -3.06 12.95 6.87
CA ARG A 68 -2.72 14.38 7.10
C ARG A 68 -1.60 14.85 6.17
N PHE A 69 -0.56 14.06 5.99
CA PHE A 69 0.50 14.32 5.01
C PHE A 69 -0.08 14.59 3.62
N ARG A 70 -0.94 13.70 3.11
CA ARG A 70 -1.54 13.86 1.77
C ARG A 70 -2.42 15.11 1.67
N SER A 71 -3.17 15.42 2.71
CA SER A 71 -4.01 16.62 2.77
C SER A 71 -3.17 17.90 2.68
N LEU A 72 -2.09 18.00 3.48
CA LEU A 72 -1.16 19.15 3.45
C LEU A 72 -0.49 19.30 2.07
N LEU A 73 -0.06 18.17 1.48
CA LEU A 73 0.55 18.17 0.16
C LEU A 73 -0.41 18.68 -0.93
N ARG A 74 -1.71 18.31 -0.88
CA ARG A 74 -2.73 18.84 -1.81
C ARG A 74 -2.98 20.33 -1.62
N GLN A 75 -2.85 20.84 -0.41
CA GLN A 75 -2.98 22.26 -0.09
C GLN A 75 -1.74 23.08 -0.48
N GLY A 76 -0.65 22.41 -0.91
CA GLY A 76 0.61 23.05 -1.23
C GLY A 76 1.47 23.38 -0.01
N ASP A 77 1.09 22.93 1.18
CA ASP A 77 1.89 23.07 2.40
C ASP A 77 2.96 21.97 2.44
N ILE A 78 4.03 22.21 1.69
CA ILE A 78 5.16 21.27 1.56
C ILE A 78 5.89 21.09 2.90
N ASP A 79 6.07 22.20 3.65
CA ASP A 79 6.75 22.15 4.96
C ASP A 79 5.94 21.37 5.99
N GLY A 80 4.62 21.57 6.01
CA GLY A 80 3.72 20.80 6.84
C GLY A 80 3.70 19.31 6.47
N ALA A 81 3.68 19.00 5.18
CA ALA A 81 3.76 17.62 4.68
C ALA A 81 5.11 16.97 5.08
N GLN A 82 6.24 17.69 4.94
CA GLN A 82 7.54 17.17 5.36
C GLN A 82 7.56 16.81 6.86
N LYS A 83 7.01 17.67 7.72
CA LYS A 83 6.91 17.39 9.17
C LYS A 83 6.10 16.11 9.46
N GLN A 84 5.03 15.86 8.71
CA GLN A 84 4.27 14.61 8.88
C GLN A 84 5.05 13.38 8.37
N LEU A 85 5.82 13.52 7.29
CA LEU A 85 6.70 12.47 6.79
C LEU A 85 7.81 12.13 7.81
N ASP A 86 8.43 13.14 8.41
CA ASP A 86 9.44 12.97 9.47
C ASP A 86 8.83 12.25 10.69
N ARG A 87 7.61 12.63 11.07
CA ARG A 87 6.86 11.94 12.13
C ARG A 87 6.58 10.48 11.80
N LEU A 88 6.16 10.16 10.57
CA LEU A 88 5.97 8.78 10.10
C LEU A 88 7.26 7.97 10.17
N SER A 89 8.40 8.58 9.81
CA SER A 89 9.71 7.92 9.88
C SER A 89 10.11 7.50 11.29
N GLN A 90 9.64 8.24 12.31
CA GLN A 90 9.89 7.94 13.71
C GLN A 90 8.88 6.94 14.28
N LEU A 91 7.60 7.08 13.92
CA LEU A 91 6.52 6.24 14.44
C LEU A 91 6.52 4.84 13.84
N ALA A 92 6.70 4.73 12.55
CA ALA A 92 6.52 3.49 11.81
C ALA A 92 7.37 3.42 10.53
N PRO A 93 8.72 3.36 10.63
CA PRO A 93 9.65 3.46 9.50
C PRO A 93 9.50 2.33 8.47
N SER A 94 8.98 1.18 8.87
CA SER A 94 8.75 0.02 7.99
C SER A 94 7.31 -0.07 7.45
N SER A 95 6.40 0.82 7.87
CA SER A 95 5.00 0.79 7.44
C SER A 95 4.82 1.19 5.98
N ASN A 96 3.75 0.66 5.36
CA ASN A 96 3.33 1.08 4.02
C ASN A 96 2.95 2.57 4.00
N ALA A 97 2.38 3.09 5.09
CA ALA A 97 2.05 4.50 5.26
C ALA A 97 3.29 5.41 5.08
N TYR A 98 4.41 5.08 5.75
CA TYR A 98 5.66 5.83 5.59
C TYR A 98 6.24 5.71 4.19
N LYS A 99 6.35 4.49 3.68
CA LYS A 99 7.01 4.21 2.39
C LYS A 99 6.26 4.87 1.22
N SER A 100 4.93 4.78 1.20
CA SER A 100 4.11 5.44 0.18
C SER A 100 4.14 6.96 0.30
N SER A 101 4.11 7.53 1.52
CA SER A 101 4.24 8.96 1.73
C SER A 101 5.60 9.49 1.28
N ARG A 102 6.68 8.77 1.55
CA ARG A 102 8.03 9.11 1.06
C ARG A 102 8.08 9.14 -0.47
N THR A 103 7.53 8.13 -1.12
CA THR A 103 7.44 8.08 -2.59
C THR A 103 6.62 9.24 -3.13
N THR A 104 5.47 9.53 -2.54
CA THR A 104 4.61 10.65 -2.94
C THR A 104 5.33 11.98 -2.79
N MET A 105 6.03 12.21 -1.66
CA MET A 105 6.81 13.42 -1.44
C MET A 105 7.90 13.60 -2.48
N LEU A 106 8.66 12.55 -2.76
CA LEU A 106 9.71 12.55 -3.78
C LEU A 106 9.16 12.94 -5.16
N LEU A 107 8.04 12.36 -5.55
CA LEU A 107 7.42 12.61 -6.85
C LEU A 107 6.61 13.92 -6.92
N SER A 108 6.40 14.60 -5.80
CA SER A 108 5.83 15.96 -5.79
C SER A 108 6.82 16.99 -6.31
N THR A 109 8.12 16.70 -6.24
CA THR A 109 9.18 17.61 -6.73
C THR A 109 9.39 17.50 -8.25
N PRO A 110 9.77 18.58 -8.94
CA PRO A 110 10.11 18.53 -10.36
C PRO A 110 11.24 17.55 -10.66
N ASP A 111 12.30 17.58 -9.83
CA ASP A 111 13.48 16.72 -9.99
C ASP A 111 13.14 15.23 -9.84
N GLY A 112 12.31 14.88 -8.85
CA GLY A 112 11.86 13.51 -8.65
C GLY A 112 11.03 12.99 -9.83
N ARG A 113 10.14 13.82 -10.36
CA ARG A 113 9.37 13.50 -11.57
C ARG A 113 10.26 13.31 -12.80
N GLN A 114 11.23 14.21 -13.00
CA GLN A 114 12.17 14.12 -14.11
C GLN A 114 13.04 12.85 -14.01
N ALA A 115 13.55 12.54 -12.81
CA ALA A 115 14.33 11.32 -12.59
C ALA A 115 13.53 10.04 -12.85
N LEU A 116 12.24 9.99 -12.45
CA LEU A 116 11.36 8.89 -12.77
C LEU A 116 11.12 8.75 -14.28
N GLN A 117 10.88 9.87 -14.97
CA GLN A 117 10.71 9.89 -16.44
C GLN A 117 11.95 9.34 -17.16
N GLN A 118 13.15 9.73 -16.70
CA GLN A 118 14.39 9.24 -17.26
C GLN A 118 14.56 7.72 -17.05
N ALA A 119 14.27 7.22 -15.85
CA ALA A 119 14.32 5.78 -15.58
C ALA A 119 13.35 5.00 -16.49
N ARG A 120 12.12 5.51 -16.68
CA ARG A 120 11.13 4.94 -17.60
C ARG A 120 11.60 4.92 -19.07
N LEU A 121 12.22 6.02 -19.52
CA LEU A 121 12.77 6.08 -20.87
C LEU A 121 13.85 5.02 -21.07
N GLN A 122 14.80 4.90 -20.15
CA GLN A 122 15.84 3.86 -20.21
C GLN A 122 15.23 2.45 -20.21
N ALA A 123 14.20 2.19 -19.38
CA ALA A 123 13.51 0.90 -19.35
C ALA A 123 12.81 0.53 -20.65
N THR A 124 12.25 1.53 -21.36
CA THR A 124 11.54 1.32 -22.64
C THR A 124 12.47 1.20 -23.83
N THR A 125 13.64 1.85 -23.77
CA THR A 125 14.65 1.80 -24.83
C THR A 125 15.62 0.61 -24.74
N GLY A 126 15.36 -0.33 -23.81
CA GLY A 126 16.15 -1.56 -23.69
C GLY A 126 17.36 -1.47 -22.73
N HIS A 127 17.58 -0.32 -22.11
CA HIS A 127 18.68 -0.08 -21.17
C HIS A 127 18.27 -0.45 -19.73
N ALA A 128 17.93 -1.74 -19.54
CA ALA A 128 17.33 -2.20 -18.29
C ALA A 128 18.23 -2.01 -17.05
N GLU A 129 19.54 -2.24 -17.17
CA GLU A 129 20.49 -2.08 -16.07
C GLU A 129 20.64 -0.60 -15.65
N GLU A 130 20.71 0.30 -16.62
CA GLU A 130 20.77 1.74 -16.38
C GLU A 130 19.45 2.25 -15.77
N ALA A 131 18.33 1.75 -16.25
CA ALA A 131 17.00 2.07 -15.69
C ALA A 131 16.92 1.65 -14.23
N VAL A 132 17.33 0.43 -13.89
CA VAL A 132 17.37 -0.07 -12.51
C VAL A 132 18.30 0.77 -11.65
N ALA A 133 19.45 1.18 -12.14
CA ALA A 133 20.35 2.08 -11.43
C ALA A 133 19.72 3.46 -11.18
N SER A 134 18.98 4.00 -12.17
CA SER A 134 18.24 5.26 -12.04
C SER A 134 17.11 5.16 -11.01
N TYR A 135 16.34 4.08 -11.01
CA TYR A 135 15.33 3.80 -9.97
C TYR A 135 15.99 3.70 -8.60
N ASN A 136 17.08 2.93 -8.46
CA ASN A 136 17.78 2.78 -7.18
C ASN A 136 18.31 4.12 -6.65
N LYS A 137 18.84 4.97 -7.51
CA LYS A 137 19.25 6.32 -7.13
C LYS A 137 18.07 7.15 -6.65
N LEU A 138 16.95 7.14 -7.37
CA LEU A 138 15.73 7.88 -7.04
C LEU A 138 15.16 7.46 -5.69
N PHE A 139 15.14 6.18 -5.40
CA PHE A 139 14.53 5.61 -4.19
C PHE A 139 15.55 5.26 -3.09
N ASN A 140 16.80 5.77 -3.18
CA ASN A 140 17.87 5.54 -2.19
C ASN A 140 18.14 4.04 -1.93
N GLY A 141 18.15 3.24 -2.98
CA GLY A 141 18.42 1.80 -2.93
C GLY A 141 17.27 0.93 -2.42
N ALA A 142 16.19 1.51 -1.93
CA ALA A 142 14.99 0.76 -1.58
C ALA A 142 14.10 0.55 -2.83
N PRO A 143 13.54 -0.63 -3.06
CA PRO A 143 12.56 -0.82 -4.12
C PRO A 143 11.36 0.12 -3.92
N PRO A 144 10.82 0.70 -5.00
CA PRO A 144 9.60 1.51 -4.92
C PRO A 144 8.39 0.64 -4.55
N GLU A 145 7.30 1.30 -4.13
CA GLU A 145 6.03 0.64 -3.80
C GLU A 145 4.89 1.07 -4.73
N GLY A 146 3.74 0.40 -4.60
CA GLY A 146 2.57 0.68 -5.44
C GLY A 146 2.83 0.39 -6.93
N ASP A 147 2.25 1.20 -7.80
CA ASP A 147 2.34 1.02 -9.26
C ASP A 147 3.78 1.07 -9.77
N ILE A 148 4.64 1.88 -9.15
CA ILE A 148 6.05 2.00 -9.52
C ILE A 148 6.82 0.72 -9.20
N ALA A 149 6.40 -0.05 -8.19
CA ALA A 149 7.01 -1.35 -7.89
C ALA A 149 6.86 -2.33 -9.05
N VAL A 150 5.69 -2.36 -9.68
CA VAL A 150 5.43 -3.20 -10.85
C VAL A 150 6.33 -2.80 -12.02
N GLU A 151 6.46 -1.50 -12.30
CA GLU A 151 7.36 -0.97 -13.34
C GLU A 151 8.82 -1.34 -13.07
N TYR A 152 9.28 -1.13 -11.82
CA TYR A 152 10.63 -1.45 -11.40
C TYR A 152 10.94 -2.94 -11.56
N TRP A 153 10.10 -3.82 -10.98
CA TRP A 153 10.34 -5.26 -11.04
C TRP A 153 10.17 -5.83 -12.45
N SER A 154 9.30 -5.26 -13.27
CA SER A 154 9.20 -5.60 -14.70
C SER A 154 10.46 -5.21 -15.47
N THR A 155 11.13 -4.12 -15.06
CA THR A 155 12.41 -3.72 -15.62
C THR A 155 13.54 -4.64 -15.16
N VAL A 156 13.59 -4.98 -13.86
CA VAL A 156 14.55 -5.95 -13.31
C VAL A 156 14.42 -7.31 -13.98
N ALA A 157 13.19 -7.76 -14.34
CA ALA A 157 12.95 -9.03 -15.03
C ALA A 157 13.59 -9.13 -16.42
N LYS A 158 13.89 -7.98 -17.04
CA LYS A 158 14.61 -7.92 -18.34
C LYS A 158 16.10 -8.25 -18.18
N ILE A 159 16.66 -8.16 -16.98
CA ILE A 159 18.05 -8.48 -16.65
C ILE A 159 18.13 -9.99 -16.37
N PRO A 160 18.83 -10.79 -17.22
CA PRO A 160 18.81 -12.27 -17.10
C PRO A 160 19.22 -12.77 -15.72
N ALA A 161 20.27 -12.20 -15.12
CA ALA A 161 20.81 -12.60 -13.81
C ALA A 161 19.84 -12.32 -12.65
N ARG A 162 18.87 -11.40 -12.81
CA ARG A 162 17.93 -10.98 -11.76
C ARG A 162 16.48 -11.37 -12.04
N ARG A 163 16.23 -12.07 -13.15
CA ARG A 163 14.87 -12.44 -13.57
C ARG A 163 14.11 -13.26 -12.50
N GLY A 164 14.78 -14.22 -11.87
CA GLY A 164 14.16 -15.05 -10.82
C GLY A 164 13.72 -14.22 -9.60
N GLU A 165 14.56 -13.28 -9.16
CA GLU A 165 14.25 -12.33 -8.09
C GLU A 165 12.98 -11.50 -8.46
N ALA A 166 12.99 -10.93 -9.65
CA ALA A 166 11.89 -10.08 -10.12
C ALA A 166 10.55 -10.83 -10.21
N ILE A 167 10.54 -12.05 -10.73
CA ILE A 167 9.33 -12.88 -10.81
C ILE A 167 8.76 -13.15 -9.41
N ASN A 168 9.61 -13.43 -8.42
CA ASN A 168 9.17 -13.67 -7.05
C ASN A 168 8.54 -12.41 -6.43
N GLN A 169 9.11 -11.25 -6.68
CA GLN A 169 8.56 -9.98 -6.19
C GLN A 169 7.23 -9.62 -6.87
N LEU A 170 7.14 -9.78 -8.18
CA LEU A 170 5.88 -9.54 -8.92
C LEU A 170 4.76 -10.48 -8.46
N LYS A 171 5.08 -11.75 -8.15
CA LYS A 171 4.10 -12.67 -7.57
C LYS A 171 3.60 -12.21 -6.19
N ARG A 172 4.49 -11.68 -5.33
CA ARG A 172 4.11 -11.12 -4.04
C ARG A 172 3.20 -9.91 -4.19
N ILE A 173 3.57 -8.96 -5.06
CA ILE A 173 2.76 -7.77 -5.34
C ILE A 173 1.36 -8.18 -5.82
N ASN A 174 1.27 -9.18 -6.70
CA ASN A 174 -0.03 -9.66 -7.19
C ASN A 174 -0.84 -10.40 -6.11
N ALA A 175 -0.19 -11.09 -5.17
CA ALA A 175 -0.88 -11.77 -4.07
C ALA A 175 -1.41 -10.79 -3.02
N ASP A 176 -0.74 -9.64 -2.84
CA ASP A 176 -1.11 -8.59 -1.90
C ASP A 176 -2.06 -7.55 -2.52
N ALA A 177 -2.37 -7.67 -3.82
CA ALA A 177 -3.37 -6.83 -4.50
C ALA A 177 -4.78 -7.21 -4.04
N PRO A 178 -5.63 -6.24 -3.66
CA PRO A 178 -7.00 -6.48 -3.21
C PRO A 178 -7.92 -7.01 -4.31
#